data_047cdbba32fbaf291406b20cfbdbb18f
#
_entry.id   047cdbba32fbaf291406b20cfbdbb18f
#
_cell.length_a   1.000
_cell.length_b   1.000
_cell.length_c   1.000
_cell.angle_alpha   90.00
_cell.angle_beta   90.00
_cell.angle_gamma   90.00
#
_symmetry.space_group_name_H-M   'P 1'
#
loop_
_entity.id
_entity.type
_entity.pdbx_description
1 polymer ?
#
loop_
_entity_poly.entity_id
_entity_poly.type
_entity_poly.pdbx_seq_one_letter_code
_entity_poly.pdbx_strand_id
1 'polypeptide(L)'
;MNVLYSPHFIAKYKKIAKRNKKLSDQIKEKIALFLSDKNDTSLNLHKLKGNMGESWSFSIESNIRVILTYSNDIVIFTDIGSHDEVYK
;
A
#
# COMPACT_ATOMS: atom_id res chain seq x y z
N MET A 1 11.78 -5.17 11.26
CA MET A 1 11.48 -4.06 10.30
C MET A 1 10.50 -3.11 10.95
N ASN A 2 10.83 -1.83 10.97
CA ASN A 2 9.92 -0.81 11.50
C ASN A 2 8.95 -0.35 10.42
N VAL A 3 7.74 0.00 10.81
CA VAL A 3 6.66 0.37 9.89
C VAL A 3 6.16 1.76 10.23
N LEU A 4 6.08 2.62 9.22
CA LEU A 4 5.48 3.94 9.35
C LEU A 4 4.37 4.11 8.33
N TYR A 5 3.39 4.93 8.67
CA TYR A 5 2.29 5.29 7.77
C TYR A 5 2.31 6.80 7.62
N SER A 6 2.41 7.28 6.38
CA SER A 6 2.41 8.72 6.14
C SER A 6 1.06 9.33 6.51
N PRO A 7 1.01 10.63 6.85
CA PRO A 7 -0.28 11.30 7.08
C PRO A 7 -1.22 11.20 5.89
N HIS A 8 -0.69 11.25 4.68
CA HIS A 8 -1.48 11.11 3.46
C HIS A 8 -2.13 9.72 3.38
N PHE A 9 -1.36 8.67 3.64
CA PHE A 9 -1.88 7.30 3.67
C PHE A 9 -2.99 7.16 4.70
N ILE A 10 -2.73 7.64 5.91
CA ILE A 10 -3.69 7.53 7.02
C ILE A 10 -5.00 8.22 6.67
N ALA A 11 -4.94 9.44 6.10
CA ALA A 11 -6.14 10.19 5.73
C ALA A 11 -6.96 9.44 4.69
N LYS A 12 -6.31 8.90 3.66
CA LYS A 12 -7.00 8.14 2.61
C LYS A 12 -7.57 6.83 3.15
N TYR A 13 -6.82 6.13 3.99
CA TYR A 13 -7.29 4.90 4.60
C TYR A 13 -8.56 5.16 5.43
N LYS A 14 -8.57 6.22 6.22
CA LYS A 14 -9.73 6.56 7.05
C LYS A 14 -10.98 6.82 6.21
N LYS A 15 -10.82 7.49 5.06
CA LYS A 15 -11.94 7.71 4.15
C LYS A 15 -12.50 6.40 3.61
N ILE A 16 -11.61 5.50 3.22
CA ILE A 16 -12.01 4.18 2.74
C ILE A 16 -12.76 3.41 3.84
N ALA A 17 -12.19 3.40 5.04
CA ALA A 17 -12.76 2.64 6.17
C ALA A 17 -14.17 3.12 6.53
N LYS A 18 -14.42 4.42 6.41
CA LYS A 18 -15.75 4.98 6.68
C LYS A 18 -16.82 4.47 5.73
N ARG A 19 -16.44 4.22 4.47
CA ARG A 19 -17.38 3.90 3.40
C ARG A 19 -17.49 2.41 3.12
N ASN A 20 -16.43 1.66 3.40
CA ASN A 20 -16.37 0.26 2.97
C ASN A 20 -15.56 -0.55 3.97
N LYS A 21 -16.28 -1.11 4.96
CA LYS A 21 -15.64 -1.91 6.00
C LYS A 21 -14.96 -3.15 5.43
N LYS A 22 -15.56 -3.78 4.43
CA LYS A 22 -14.96 -4.96 3.81
C LYS A 22 -13.62 -4.64 3.18
N LEU A 23 -13.54 -3.53 2.46
CA LEU A 23 -12.29 -3.11 1.86
C LEU A 23 -11.27 -2.74 2.92
N SER A 24 -11.69 -2.06 3.98
CA SER A 24 -10.81 -1.75 5.11
C SER A 24 -10.19 -3.01 5.69
N ASP A 25 -10.99 -4.06 5.88
CA ASP A 25 -10.49 -5.33 6.42
C ASP A 25 -9.51 -6.01 5.45
N GLN A 26 -9.80 -5.96 4.14
CA GLN A 26 -8.90 -6.49 3.13
C GLN A 26 -7.56 -5.76 3.11
N ILE A 27 -7.57 -4.44 3.28
CA ILE A 27 -6.35 -3.66 3.36
C ILE A 27 -5.50 -4.10 4.54
N LYS A 28 -6.11 -4.25 5.71
CA LYS A 28 -5.40 -4.72 6.90
C LYS A 28 -4.79 -6.09 6.69
N GLU A 29 -5.55 -7.01 6.10
CA GLU A 29 -5.07 -8.36 5.83
C GLU A 29 -3.88 -8.37 4.88
N LYS A 30 -3.95 -7.58 3.80
CA LYS A 30 -2.86 -7.54 2.82
C LYS A 30 -1.62 -6.85 3.37
N ILE A 31 -1.77 -5.82 4.19
CA ILE A 31 -0.63 -5.20 4.85
C ILE A 31 0.04 -6.21 5.79
N ALA A 32 -0.74 -6.96 6.57
CA ALA A 32 -0.21 -7.99 7.44
C ALA A 32 0.52 -9.06 6.63
N LEU A 33 -0.05 -9.48 5.51
CA LEU A 33 0.60 -10.45 4.62
C LEU A 33 1.93 -9.90 4.08
N PHE A 34 1.93 -8.65 3.62
CA PHE A 34 3.16 -8.02 3.13
C PHE A 34 4.25 -8.00 4.19
N LEU A 35 3.88 -7.68 5.43
CA LEU A 35 4.86 -7.60 6.51
C LEU A 35 5.40 -8.98 6.92
N SER A 36 4.62 -10.04 6.72
CA SER A 36 5.05 -11.40 7.03
C SER A 36 5.72 -12.10 5.85
N ASP A 37 5.27 -11.84 4.62
CA ASP A 37 5.79 -12.47 3.40
C ASP A 37 5.58 -11.57 2.19
N LYS A 38 6.49 -10.62 2.00
CA LYS A 38 6.38 -9.65 0.91
C LYS A 38 6.45 -10.29 -0.48
N ASN A 39 6.91 -11.53 -0.57
CA ASN A 39 7.04 -12.24 -1.85
C ASN A 39 5.83 -13.10 -2.18
N ASP A 40 4.78 -13.06 -1.34
CA ASP A 40 3.55 -13.77 -1.67
C ASP A 40 3.00 -13.28 -3.00
N THR A 41 2.70 -14.20 -3.91
CA THR A 41 2.31 -13.84 -5.29
C THR A 41 1.01 -13.06 -5.36
N SER A 42 0.12 -13.23 -4.38
CA SER A 42 -1.15 -12.51 -4.38
C SER A 42 -0.98 -11.01 -4.21
N LEU A 43 0.15 -10.57 -3.68
CA LEU A 43 0.44 -9.14 -3.51
C LEU A 43 0.86 -8.46 -4.81
N ASN A 44 1.43 -9.22 -5.74
CA ASN A 44 1.96 -8.65 -6.98
C ASN A 44 2.88 -7.45 -6.72
N LEU A 45 3.80 -7.62 -5.76
CA LEU A 45 4.73 -6.56 -5.37
C LEU A 45 5.70 -6.26 -6.51
N HIS A 46 5.80 -4.98 -6.88
CA HIS A 46 6.75 -4.58 -7.93
C HIS A 46 7.23 -3.15 -7.70
N LYS A 47 8.44 -2.88 -8.19
CA LYS A 47 9.03 -1.56 -8.11
C LYS A 47 8.45 -0.67 -9.20
N LEU A 48 8.12 0.57 -8.84
CA LEU A 48 7.59 1.53 -9.79
C LEU A 48 8.72 2.21 -10.56
N LYS A 49 8.40 2.69 -11.77
CA LYS A 49 9.35 3.32 -12.66
C LYS A 49 9.01 4.80 -12.87
N GLY A 50 9.95 5.53 -13.44
CA GLY A 50 9.75 6.93 -13.77
C GLY A 50 9.80 7.82 -12.55
N ASN A 51 8.86 8.76 -12.48
CA ASN A 51 8.87 9.79 -11.44
C ASN A 51 8.52 9.26 -10.05
N MET A 52 8.14 8.00 -9.94
CA MET A 52 7.81 7.40 -8.64
C MET A 52 9.06 7.02 -7.82
N GLY A 53 10.25 7.12 -8.42
CA GLY A 53 11.51 6.91 -7.73
C GLY A 53 11.67 5.54 -7.11
N GLU A 54 11.98 5.49 -5.82
CA GLU A 54 12.20 4.25 -5.08
C GLU A 54 10.92 3.67 -4.50
N SER A 55 9.78 3.99 -5.08
CA SER A 55 8.48 3.49 -4.61
C SER A 55 8.18 2.10 -5.14
N TRP A 56 7.43 1.35 -4.34
CA TRP A 56 6.94 0.02 -4.66
C TRP A 56 5.43 0.01 -4.53
N SER A 57 4.80 -0.96 -5.17
CA SER A 57 3.35 -1.10 -5.13
C SER A 57 2.96 -2.55 -4.90
N PHE A 58 1.89 -2.77 -4.13
CA PHE A 58 1.26 -4.09 -4.11
C PHE A 58 -0.26 -3.95 -4.17
N SER A 59 -0.90 -5.04 -4.59
CA SER A 59 -2.34 -5.07 -4.82
C SER A 59 -3.11 -5.47 -3.57
N ILE A 60 -4.21 -4.77 -3.32
CA ILE A 60 -5.19 -5.20 -2.30
C ILE A 60 -6.23 -6.08 -2.98
N GLU A 61 -6.85 -5.55 -4.02
CA GLU A 61 -7.75 -6.28 -4.91
C GLU A 61 -7.57 -5.71 -6.31
N SER A 62 -8.41 -6.11 -7.26
CA SER A 62 -8.16 -5.85 -8.68
C SER A 62 -7.81 -4.40 -9.03
N ASN A 63 -8.35 -3.42 -8.29
CA ASN A 63 -8.12 -2.00 -8.64
C ASN A 63 -7.54 -1.16 -7.51
N ILE A 64 -7.32 -1.71 -6.34
CA ILE A 64 -6.79 -0.96 -5.20
C ILE A 64 -5.33 -1.32 -4.98
N ARG A 65 -4.49 -0.30 -4.88
CA ARG A 65 -3.04 -0.43 -4.73
C ARG A 65 -2.55 0.31 -3.48
N VAL A 66 -1.53 -0.25 -2.85
CA VAL A 66 -0.80 0.41 -1.77
C VAL A 66 0.57 0.77 -2.30
N ILE A 67 0.99 2.02 -2.04
CA ILE A 67 2.33 2.50 -2.43
C ILE A 67 3.17 2.61 -1.17
N LEU A 68 4.41 2.17 -1.27
CA LEU A 68 5.34 2.21 -0.16
C LEU A 68 6.75 2.53 -0.62
N THR A 69 7.59 2.92 0.31
CA THR A 69 9.01 3.10 0.07
C THR A 69 9.80 2.51 1.24
N TYR A 70 11.04 2.15 0.98
CA TYR A 70 11.95 1.68 2.01
C TYR A 70 12.97 2.78 2.32
N SER A 71 13.29 2.93 3.60
CA SER A 71 14.34 3.83 4.04
C SER A 71 15.09 3.11 5.15
N ASN A 72 16.29 2.62 4.84
CA ASN A 72 17.08 1.79 5.74
C ASN A 72 16.25 0.56 6.17
N ASP A 73 15.98 0.44 7.46
CA ASP A 73 15.23 -0.69 8.02
C ASP A 73 13.76 -0.36 8.27
N ILE A 74 13.25 0.67 7.57
CA ILE A 74 11.89 1.17 7.74
C ILE A 74 11.13 1.00 6.44
N VAL A 75 9.90 0.48 6.52
CA VAL A 75 8.96 0.54 5.42
C VAL A 75 7.94 1.64 5.71
N ILE A 76 7.70 2.49 4.73
CA ILE A 76 6.80 3.64 4.86
C ILE A 76 5.68 3.47 3.84
N PHE A 77 4.45 3.34 4.32
CA PHE A 77 3.28 3.32 3.44
C PHE A 77 2.90 4.77 3.13
N THR A 78 2.95 5.14 1.85
CA THR A 78 2.85 6.53 1.42
C THR A 78 1.54 6.87 0.75
N ASP A 79 0.88 5.91 0.11
CA ASP A 79 -0.38 6.18 -0.58
C ASP A 79 -1.20 4.89 -0.70
N ILE A 80 -2.50 5.07 -0.95
CA ILE A 80 -3.43 3.98 -1.19
C ILE A 80 -4.59 4.54 -2.02
N GLY A 81 -5.07 3.74 -2.97
CA GLY A 81 -6.21 4.15 -3.79
C GLY A 81 -6.30 3.30 -5.04
N SER A 82 -7.13 3.74 -5.99
CA SER A 82 -7.23 3.08 -7.27
C SER A 82 -5.94 3.27 -8.06
N HIS A 83 -5.75 2.43 -9.07
CA HIS A 83 -4.59 2.53 -9.96
C HIS A 83 -4.43 3.96 -10.50
N ASP A 84 -5.52 4.55 -10.99
CA ASP A 84 -5.45 5.90 -11.56
C ASP A 84 -5.14 6.97 -10.52
N GLU A 85 -5.59 6.80 -9.28
CA GLU A 85 -5.32 7.77 -8.22
C GLU A 85 -3.86 7.80 -7.81
N VAL A 86 -3.23 6.62 -7.68
CA VAL A 86 -1.89 6.53 -7.12
C VAL A 86 -0.77 6.66 -8.16
N TYR A 87 -1.08 6.46 -9.44
CA TYR A 87 -0.08 6.50 -10.51
C TYR A 87 -0.18 7.75 -11.40
N LYS A 88 -0.74 8.80 -10.90
CA LYS A 88 -0.83 10.05 -11.66
C LYS A 88 0.52 10.65 -11.95
#